data_9bba838fdaf38cf17dd2a5eb78084c1d
#
_entry.id   9bba838fdaf38cf17dd2a5eb78084c1d
#
_cell.length_a   1.000
_cell.length_b   1.000
_cell.length_c   1.000
_cell.angle_alpha   90.00
_cell.angle_beta   90.00
_cell.angle_gamma   90.00
#
_symmetry.space_group_name_H-M   'P 1'
#
loop_
_entity.id
_entity.type
_entity.pdbx_description
1 polymer ?
#
loop_
_entity_poly.entity_id
_entity_poly.type
_entity_poly.pdbx_seq_one_letter_code
_entity_poly.pdbx_strand_id
1 'polypeptide(L)'
;MGPGFDVLAMALGVYVRMGFGRDEHELSDNHPARVAFSAAGGRGEVWFESSIPSGRGLGFSGAAIVAGTIIGLMSRENVAPTDGNGFIEERRDEILDRAATIEGHPDNVAASLFGGVVAVADRMAVNIPVGFDARLVVWVPASSTSTSTSRGKLGDVVTRSDAVFNMGRVLMLAEGLRLGDRRLLALGVQDRLHQETRFEAAPRSRAVRDAFVRNGAVVSWLSGSGPSVAALSTVEESAELVRRMRSMVEENDGRMLDLGIDVGGARQAT
;
A
#
# COMPACT_ATOMS: atom_id res chain seq x y z
N MET A 1 -7.23 2.07 1.38
CA MET A 1 -7.36 1.77 2.83
C MET A 1 -8.79 2.08 3.26
N GLY A 2 -9.56 1.04 3.66
CA GLY A 2 -10.99 1.23 4.01
C GLY A 2 -11.77 1.96 2.90
N PRO A 3 -12.53 3.01 3.22
CA PRO A 3 -13.32 3.77 2.25
C PRO A 3 -12.48 4.69 1.35
N GLY A 4 -11.17 4.81 1.62
CA GLY A 4 -10.26 5.69 0.90
C GLY A 4 -9.73 5.09 -0.41
N PHE A 5 -10.62 4.50 -1.19
CA PHE A 5 -10.34 3.95 -2.51
C PHE A 5 -9.71 5.02 -3.42
N ASP A 6 -8.51 4.73 -3.94
CA ASP A 6 -7.69 5.62 -4.77
C ASP A 6 -7.33 7.00 -4.14
N VAL A 7 -7.66 7.21 -2.84
CA VAL A 7 -7.45 8.47 -2.12
C VAL A 7 -6.54 8.33 -0.91
N LEU A 8 -6.62 7.19 -0.16
CA LEU A 8 -5.85 6.97 1.05
C LEU A 8 -4.99 5.73 0.95
N ALA A 9 -3.71 5.86 1.26
CA ALA A 9 -2.79 4.73 1.39
C ALA A 9 -1.88 4.89 2.61
N MET A 10 -1.21 3.79 2.98
CA MET A 10 -0.31 3.72 4.13
C MET A 10 0.94 2.94 3.71
N ALA A 11 2.11 3.52 3.94
CA ALA A 11 3.38 2.84 3.74
C ALA A 11 3.69 1.93 4.93
N LEU A 12 4.10 0.72 4.65
CA LEU A 12 4.40 -0.31 5.65
C LEU A 12 5.88 -0.71 5.58
N GLY A 13 6.41 -1.24 6.69
CA GLY A 13 7.79 -1.70 6.83
C GLY A 13 8.14 -2.95 5.99
N VAL A 14 7.73 -2.98 4.73
CA VAL A 14 8.12 -3.96 3.70
C VAL A 14 8.52 -3.20 2.44
N TYR A 15 9.60 -3.62 1.81
CA TYR A 15 10.30 -2.78 0.84
C TYR A 15 10.57 -3.47 -0.48
N VAL A 16 10.71 -2.66 -1.52
CA VAL A 16 11.47 -2.96 -2.72
C VAL A 16 12.80 -2.21 -2.66
N ARG A 17 13.82 -2.79 -3.26
CA ARG A 17 15.13 -2.16 -3.49
C ARG A 17 15.47 -2.25 -4.95
N MET A 18 16.06 -1.21 -5.50
CA MET A 18 16.50 -1.17 -6.89
C MET A 18 17.78 -0.33 -7.00
N GLY A 19 18.67 -0.72 -7.88
CA GLY A 19 19.91 0.01 -8.10
C GLY A 19 20.54 -0.31 -9.45
N PHE A 20 21.65 0.36 -9.75
CA PHE A 20 22.43 0.15 -10.95
C PHE A 20 23.32 -1.09 -10.84
N GLY A 21 23.55 -1.77 -11.97
CA GLY A 21 24.41 -2.96 -12.07
C GLY A 21 23.65 -4.21 -12.48
N ARG A 22 24.39 -5.30 -12.63
CA ARG A 22 23.84 -6.61 -12.99
C ARG A 22 23.23 -7.29 -11.78
N ASP A 23 22.08 -7.92 -12.01
CA ASP A 23 21.52 -8.94 -11.14
C ASP A 23 21.76 -10.33 -11.77
N GLU A 24 21.79 -11.37 -10.94
CA GLU A 24 21.77 -12.77 -11.40
C GLU A 24 20.49 -13.11 -12.17
N HIS A 25 19.40 -12.36 -11.90
CA HIS A 25 18.10 -12.49 -12.56
C HIS A 25 17.73 -11.19 -13.27
N GLU A 26 17.77 -11.20 -14.59
CA GLU A 26 17.34 -10.08 -15.40
C GLU A 26 15.85 -9.78 -15.19
N LEU A 27 15.52 -8.52 -14.90
CA LEU A 27 14.14 -8.06 -14.82
C LEU A 27 13.48 -8.20 -16.20
N SER A 28 12.36 -8.91 -16.27
CA SER A 28 11.58 -9.02 -17.49
C SER A 28 11.11 -7.63 -17.95
N ASP A 29 10.98 -7.44 -19.25
CA ASP A 29 10.53 -6.16 -19.85
C ASP A 29 9.16 -5.71 -19.32
N ASN A 30 8.30 -6.65 -18.92
CA ASN A 30 6.97 -6.38 -18.36
C ASN A 30 6.98 -6.17 -16.83
N HIS A 31 8.13 -6.25 -16.18
CA HIS A 31 8.20 -6.00 -14.74
C HIS A 31 7.91 -4.52 -14.45
N PRO A 32 7.02 -4.16 -13.48
CA PRO A 32 6.61 -2.78 -13.22
C PRO A 32 7.79 -1.81 -13.03
N ALA A 33 8.83 -2.24 -12.31
CA ALA A 33 10.04 -1.43 -12.13
C ALA A 33 10.80 -1.21 -13.45
N ARG A 34 10.87 -2.22 -14.34
CA ARG A 34 11.55 -2.10 -15.64
C ARG A 34 10.79 -1.18 -16.57
N VAL A 35 9.47 -1.31 -16.62
CA VAL A 35 8.58 -0.43 -17.39
C VAL A 35 8.78 1.02 -16.94
N ALA A 36 8.75 1.29 -15.65
CA ALA A 36 8.91 2.63 -15.10
C ALA A 36 10.33 3.20 -15.34
N PHE A 37 11.37 2.37 -15.14
CA PHE A 37 12.75 2.74 -15.43
C PHE A 37 12.92 3.19 -16.88
N SER A 38 12.43 2.41 -17.85
CA SER A 38 12.52 2.72 -19.27
C SER A 38 11.70 3.96 -19.64
N ALA A 39 10.48 4.10 -19.10
CA ALA A 39 9.62 5.26 -19.32
C ALA A 39 10.20 6.57 -18.76
N ALA A 40 10.99 6.49 -17.70
CA ALA A 40 11.73 7.63 -17.13
C ALA A 40 13.00 7.99 -17.91
N GLY A 41 13.35 7.24 -18.95
CA GLY A 41 14.55 7.44 -19.79
C GLY A 41 15.79 6.74 -19.25
N GLY A 42 15.63 5.78 -18.37
CA GLY A 42 16.71 4.97 -17.79
C GLY A 42 17.44 4.13 -18.85
N ARG A 43 18.73 3.98 -18.68
CA ARG A 43 19.62 3.19 -19.55
C ARG A 43 20.57 2.34 -18.73
N GLY A 44 20.91 1.17 -19.28
CA GLY A 44 21.83 0.23 -18.63
C GLY A 44 21.14 -0.83 -17.80
N GLU A 45 21.96 -1.58 -17.08
CA GLU A 45 21.53 -2.71 -16.27
C GLU A 45 21.13 -2.25 -14.86
N VAL A 46 20.10 -2.86 -14.32
CA VAL A 46 19.56 -2.59 -12.99
C VAL A 46 19.22 -3.88 -12.28
N TRP A 47 19.38 -3.89 -10.98
CA TRP A 47 18.95 -4.98 -10.12
C TRP A 47 17.71 -4.57 -9.31
N PHE A 48 16.93 -5.55 -8.88
CA PHE A 48 15.71 -5.34 -8.12
C PHE A 48 15.47 -6.46 -7.11
N GLU A 49 15.14 -6.09 -5.89
CA GLU A 49 14.75 -7.00 -4.82
C GLU A 49 13.43 -6.55 -4.19
N SER A 50 12.64 -7.51 -3.69
CA SER A 50 11.37 -7.19 -3.02
C SER A 50 11.09 -8.12 -1.85
N SER A 51 10.72 -7.52 -0.71
CA SER A 51 10.07 -8.23 0.40
C SER A 51 8.54 -8.11 0.36
N ILE A 52 7.99 -7.30 -0.56
CA ILE A 52 6.55 -7.11 -0.72
C ILE A 52 5.96 -8.29 -1.50
N PRO A 53 4.96 -9.01 -0.96
CA PRO A 53 4.28 -10.08 -1.67
C PRO A 53 3.53 -9.55 -2.91
N SER A 54 3.92 -10.01 -4.10
CA SER A 54 3.29 -9.61 -5.36
C SER A 54 1.87 -10.15 -5.49
N GLY A 55 0.94 -9.35 -6.06
CA GLY A 55 -0.43 -9.75 -6.36
C GLY A 55 -1.29 -10.02 -5.11
N ARG A 56 -0.97 -9.39 -3.98
CA ARG A 56 -1.68 -9.61 -2.70
C ARG A 56 -2.20 -8.35 -2.03
N GLY A 57 -2.33 -7.26 -2.80
CA GLY A 57 -2.90 -6.02 -2.28
C GLY A 57 -2.02 -5.26 -1.27
N LEU A 58 -0.69 -5.45 -1.33
CA LEU A 58 0.29 -4.78 -0.48
C LEU A 58 1.11 -3.70 -1.21
N GLY A 59 0.63 -3.21 -2.35
CA GLY A 59 1.26 -2.09 -3.04
C GLY A 59 2.54 -2.43 -3.81
N PHE A 60 2.81 -3.73 -4.11
CA PHE A 60 4.02 -4.14 -4.85
C PHE A 60 4.23 -3.35 -6.14
N SER A 61 3.18 -3.22 -6.97
CA SER A 61 3.27 -2.52 -8.25
C SER A 61 3.66 -1.05 -8.06
N GLY A 62 2.93 -0.31 -7.22
CA GLY A 62 3.22 1.09 -6.94
C GLY A 62 4.64 1.32 -6.40
N ALA A 63 5.11 0.48 -5.46
CA ALA A 63 6.47 0.57 -4.92
C ALA A 63 7.53 0.27 -6.00
N ALA A 64 7.31 -0.75 -6.83
CA ALA A 64 8.22 -1.10 -7.93
C ALA A 64 8.29 0.02 -9.00
N ILE A 65 7.14 0.63 -9.33
CA ILE A 65 7.07 1.76 -10.27
C ILE A 65 7.79 2.99 -9.70
N VAL A 66 7.62 3.30 -8.42
CA VAL A 66 8.35 4.41 -7.77
C VAL A 66 9.86 4.18 -7.85
N ALA A 67 10.34 2.98 -7.47
CA ALA A 67 11.76 2.63 -7.55
C ALA A 67 12.29 2.74 -8.98
N GLY A 68 11.57 2.16 -9.97
CA GLY A 68 11.94 2.24 -11.38
C GLY A 68 11.98 3.68 -11.90
N THR A 69 11.00 4.51 -11.53
CA THR A 69 10.96 5.92 -11.92
C THR A 69 12.16 6.69 -11.37
N ILE A 70 12.48 6.52 -10.08
CA ILE A 70 13.62 7.19 -9.43
C ILE A 70 14.92 6.81 -10.12
N ILE A 71 15.21 5.50 -10.22
CA ILE A 71 16.46 5.02 -10.84
C ILE A 71 16.54 5.38 -12.33
N GLY A 72 15.41 5.40 -13.04
CA GLY A 72 15.35 5.84 -14.44
C GLY A 72 15.67 7.31 -14.62
N LEU A 73 15.15 8.18 -13.77
CA LEU A 73 15.46 9.61 -13.77
C LEU A 73 16.93 9.87 -13.40
N MET A 74 17.44 9.22 -12.35
CA MET A 74 18.86 9.30 -11.96
C MET A 74 19.79 8.85 -13.09
N SER A 75 19.45 7.75 -13.79
CA SER A 75 20.18 7.28 -14.97
C SER A 75 20.20 8.31 -16.10
N ARG A 76 19.05 8.89 -16.41
CA ARG A 76 18.90 9.90 -17.47
C ARG A 76 19.75 11.14 -17.20
N GLU A 77 19.83 11.58 -15.95
CA GLU A 77 20.52 12.80 -15.52
C GLU A 77 21.96 12.54 -15.05
N ASN A 78 22.43 11.30 -15.11
CA ASN A 78 23.76 10.88 -14.66
C ASN A 78 24.03 11.23 -13.17
N VAL A 79 23.00 11.08 -12.32
CA VAL A 79 23.11 11.33 -10.88
C VAL A 79 23.80 10.17 -10.19
N ALA A 80 24.79 10.46 -9.33
CA ALA A 80 25.49 9.43 -8.57
C ALA A 80 24.56 8.81 -7.54
N PRO A 81 24.68 7.47 -7.25
CA PRO A 81 23.88 6.83 -6.21
C PRO A 81 23.96 7.49 -4.84
N THR A 82 25.10 8.09 -4.51
CA THR A 82 25.33 8.82 -3.24
C THR A 82 24.45 10.04 -3.05
N ASP A 83 23.90 10.59 -4.12
CA ASP A 83 23.10 11.81 -4.10
C ASP A 83 21.59 11.52 -4.14
N GLY A 84 21.21 10.25 -3.99
CA GLY A 84 19.84 9.77 -4.16
C GLY A 84 18.82 10.45 -3.28
N ASN A 85 19.11 10.70 -2.00
CA ASN A 85 18.15 11.36 -1.09
C ASN A 85 17.85 12.81 -1.52
N GLY A 86 18.88 13.60 -1.85
CA GLY A 86 18.70 14.97 -2.35
C GLY A 86 17.91 14.99 -3.66
N PHE A 87 18.24 14.09 -4.58
CA PHE A 87 17.56 13.96 -5.85
C PHE A 87 16.07 13.61 -5.68
N ILE A 88 15.74 12.65 -4.80
CA ILE A 88 14.35 12.28 -4.52
C ILE A 88 13.57 13.46 -3.96
N GLU A 89 14.15 14.20 -3.01
CA GLU A 89 13.51 15.35 -2.37
C GLU A 89 13.18 16.47 -3.38
N GLU A 90 14.14 16.80 -4.22
CA GLU A 90 13.98 17.86 -5.24
C GLU A 90 13.00 17.48 -6.35
N ARG A 91 12.78 16.19 -6.59
CA ARG A 91 11.99 15.67 -7.72
C ARG A 91 10.71 14.96 -7.30
N ARG A 92 10.28 15.07 -6.05
CA ARG A 92 9.11 14.34 -5.52
C ARG A 92 7.87 14.49 -6.38
N ASP A 93 7.56 15.71 -6.81
CA ASP A 93 6.36 15.97 -7.61
C ASP A 93 6.47 15.34 -9.01
N GLU A 94 7.64 15.41 -9.65
CA GLU A 94 7.89 14.77 -10.94
C GLU A 94 7.81 13.24 -10.83
N ILE A 95 8.39 12.67 -9.76
CA ILE A 95 8.36 11.23 -9.51
C ILE A 95 6.91 10.77 -9.29
N LEU A 96 6.13 11.49 -8.47
CA LEU A 96 4.73 11.18 -8.22
C LEU A 96 3.92 11.21 -9.52
N ASP A 97 4.06 12.28 -10.31
CA ASP A 97 3.33 12.46 -11.57
C ASP A 97 3.59 11.32 -12.57
N ARG A 98 4.87 11.00 -12.80
CA ARG A 98 5.27 9.92 -13.71
C ARG A 98 4.82 8.55 -13.23
N ALA A 99 5.07 8.25 -11.97
CA ALA A 99 4.74 6.96 -11.39
C ALA A 99 3.21 6.74 -11.31
N ALA A 100 2.43 7.77 -10.95
CA ALA A 100 0.97 7.69 -10.94
C ALA A 100 0.39 7.52 -12.35
N THR A 101 1.01 8.13 -13.36
CA THR A 101 0.60 7.95 -14.76
C THR A 101 0.78 6.49 -15.22
N ILE A 102 1.85 5.82 -14.79
CA ILE A 102 2.13 4.41 -15.15
C ILE A 102 1.22 3.46 -14.37
N GLU A 103 1.03 3.70 -13.07
CA GLU A 103 0.20 2.84 -12.20
C GLU A 103 -1.30 2.98 -12.50
N GLY A 104 -1.74 4.16 -12.97
CA GLY A 104 -3.14 4.47 -13.24
C GLY A 104 -3.94 4.93 -12.01
N HIS A 105 -3.34 4.90 -10.83
CA HIS A 105 -3.90 5.45 -9.58
C HIS A 105 -2.78 5.90 -8.62
N PRO A 106 -2.96 7.06 -7.94
CA PRO A 106 -1.85 7.71 -7.27
C PRO A 106 -1.59 7.23 -5.82
N ASP A 107 -2.55 6.58 -5.16
CA ASP A 107 -2.55 6.34 -3.71
C ASP A 107 -1.36 5.48 -3.23
N ASN A 108 -1.14 4.29 -3.82
CA ASN A 108 -0.03 3.42 -3.46
C ASN A 108 1.33 4.00 -3.83
N VAL A 109 1.38 4.72 -4.96
CA VAL A 109 2.57 5.46 -5.42
C VAL A 109 2.92 6.55 -4.41
N ALA A 110 1.94 7.36 -4.00
CA ALA A 110 2.14 8.41 -3.01
C ALA A 110 2.63 7.85 -1.66
N ALA A 111 2.00 6.77 -1.15
CA ALA A 111 2.46 6.13 0.08
C ALA A 111 3.91 5.62 -0.04
N SER A 112 4.26 4.98 -1.14
CA SER A 112 5.62 4.48 -1.37
C SER A 112 6.66 5.59 -1.46
N LEU A 113 6.29 6.74 -2.02
CA LEU A 113 7.18 7.89 -2.21
C LEU A 113 7.34 8.73 -0.94
N PHE A 114 6.23 9.07 -0.28
CA PHE A 114 6.22 10.02 0.84
C PHE A 114 6.32 9.34 2.21
N GLY A 115 5.98 8.06 2.31
CA GLY A 115 5.87 7.37 3.59
C GLY A 115 4.64 7.79 4.41
N GLY A 116 4.44 7.15 5.56
CA GLY A 116 3.35 7.45 6.46
C GLY A 116 1.98 7.01 5.95
N VAL A 117 0.95 7.71 6.40
CA VAL A 117 -0.40 7.65 5.84
C VAL A 117 -0.59 8.86 4.96
N VAL A 118 -0.97 8.67 3.71
CA VAL A 118 -1.14 9.77 2.76
C VAL A 118 -2.56 9.82 2.22
N ALA A 119 -3.08 11.04 2.10
CA ALA A 119 -4.21 11.34 1.24
C ALA A 119 -3.68 11.95 -0.06
N VAL A 120 -4.26 11.56 -1.19
CA VAL A 120 -3.84 12.05 -2.50
C VAL A 120 -5.05 12.47 -3.33
N ALA A 121 -4.94 13.63 -3.97
CA ALA A 121 -5.91 14.14 -4.94
C ALA A 121 -5.16 14.96 -5.99
N ASP A 122 -5.56 14.85 -7.25
CA ASP A 122 -4.98 15.62 -8.37
C ASP A 122 -3.43 15.62 -8.37
N ARG A 123 -2.82 14.47 -8.00
CA ARG A 123 -1.36 14.28 -7.87
C ARG A 123 -0.69 15.11 -6.77
N MET A 124 -1.47 15.70 -5.87
CA MET A 124 -0.97 16.29 -4.63
C MET A 124 -1.16 15.28 -3.50
N ALA A 125 -0.10 15.01 -2.76
CA ALA A 125 -0.12 14.13 -1.60
C ALA A 125 0.07 14.93 -0.31
N VAL A 126 -0.71 14.60 0.71
CA VAL A 126 -0.58 15.17 2.05
C VAL A 126 -0.51 14.07 3.09
N ASN A 127 0.37 14.20 4.06
CA ASN A 127 0.46 13.25 5.16
C ASN A 127 -0.68 13.44 6.16
N ILE A 128 -1.31 12.32 6.52
CA ILE A 128 -2.27 12.24 7.63
C ILE A 128 -1.49 11.82 8.87
N PRO A 129 -1.41 12.66 9.91
CA PRO A 129 -0.73 12.30 11.14
C PRO A 129 -1.38 11.07 11.80
N VAL A 130 -0.56 10.20 12.39
CA VAL A 130 -1.01 9.09 13.23
C VAL A 130 -0.63 9.43 14.67
N GLY A 131 -1.61 9.70 15.52
CA GLY A 131 -1.42 10.23 16.87
C GLY A 131 -1.18 9.17 17.95
N PHE A 132 -0.85 7.93 17.57
CA PHE A 132 -0.55 6.83 18.48
C PHE A 132 0.44 5.83 17.86
N ASP A 133 1.04 4.98 18.69
CA ASP A 133 1.98 3.95 18.24
C ASP A 133 1.23 2.80 17.55
N ALA A 134 0.98 2.99 16.26
CA ALA A 134 0.22 2.07 15.44
C ALA A 134 1.07 0.93 14.87
N ARG A 135 0.48 -0.27 14.86
CA ARG A 135 1.00 -1.45 14.16
C ARG A 135 -0.06 -2.02 13.23
N LEU A 136 0.38 -2.60 12.14
CA LEU A 136 -0.48 -3.33 11.21
C LEU A 136 -0.17 -4.81 11.30
N VAL A 137 -1.16 -5.58 11.74
CA VAL A 137 -1.11 -7.04 11.61
C VAL A 137 -1.81 -7.40 10.32
N VAL A 138 -1.06 -8.00 9.38
CA VAL A 138 -1.55 -8.30 8.03
C VAL A 138 -1.55 -9.80 7.81
N TRP A 139 -2.70 -10.35 7.47
CA TRP A 139 -2.79 -11.69 6.92
C TRP A 139 -2.59 -11.64 5.40
N VAL A 140 -1.62 -12.41 4.92
CA VAL A 140 -1.27 -12.52 3.51
C VAL A 140 -1.56 -13.94 3.06
N PRO A 141 -2.64 -14.20 2.28
CA PRO A 141 -2.98 -15.54 1.82
C PRO A 141 -1.95 -16.10 0.83
N ALA A 142 -1.94 -17.42 0.70
CA ALA A 142 -1.15 -18.11 -0.30
C ALA A 142 -1.61 -17.79 -1.74
N SER A 143 -2.93 -17.57 -1.93
CA SER A 143 -3.51 -17.18 -3.21
C SER A 143 -3.18 -15.71 -3.56
N SER A 144 -3.20 -15.39 -4.85
CA SER A 144 -3.03 -14.04 -5.38
C SER A 144 -4.24 -13.60 -6.20
N THR A 145 -4.41 -12.28 -6.33
CA THR A 145 -5.44 -11.67 -7.19
C THR A 145 -4.82 -10.52 -7.95
N SER A 146 -5.15 -10.38 -9.24
CA SER A 146 -4.70 -9.22 -10.02
C SER A 146 -5.56 -8.00 -9.70
N THR A 147 -4.92 -6.83 -9.63
CA THR A 147 -5.61 -5.55 -9.37
C THR A 147 -6.62 -5.23 -10.48
N SER A 148 -6.27 -5.50 -11.75
CA SER A 148 -7.18 -5.29 -12.88
C SER A 148 -8.44 -6.15 -12.78
N THR A 149 -8.29 -7.44 -12.45
CA THR A 149 -9.45 -8.33 -12.23
C THR A 149 -10.32 -7.85 -11.07
N SER A 150 -9.70 -7.36 -9.99
CA SER A 150 -10.42 -6.86 -8.82
C SER A 150 -11.16 -5.55 -9.10
N ARG A 151 -10.57 -4.65 -9.91
CA ARG A 151 -11.21 -3.40 -10.35
C ARG A 151 -12.35 -3.65 -11.34
N GLY A 152 -12.18 -4.56 -12.30
CA GLY A 152 -13.20 -4.88 -13.29
C GLY A 152 -14.50 -5.44 -12.74
N LYS A 153 -14.53 -5.81 -11.45
CA LYS A 153 -15.77 -6.24 -10.74
C LYS A 153 -16.54 -5.08 -10.11
N LEU A 154 -15.96 -3.89 -10.05
CA LEU A 154 -16.61 -2.71 -9.50
C LEU A 154 -17.44 -2.05 -10.59
N GLY A 155 -18.66 -1.63 -10.26
CA GLY A 155 -19.51 -0.90 -11.20
C GLY A 155 -18.99 0.52 -11.45
N ASP A 156 -19.26 1.05 -12.63
CA ASP A 156 -18.87 2.41 -13.04
C ASP A 156 -19.75 3.49 -12.41
N VAL A 157 -20.89 3.11 -11.81
CA VAL A 157 -21.88 4.05 -11.26
C VAL A 157 -22.02 3.83 -9.77
N VAL A 158 -21.94 4.91 -9.03
CA VAL A 158 -22.13 4.96 -7.57
C VAL A 158 -23.36 5.80 -7.23
N THR A 159 -24.18 5.34 -6.28
CA THR A 159 -25.32 6.16 -5.82
C THR A 159 -24.83 7.38 -5.05
N ARG A 160 -25.59 8.48 -5.09
CA ARG A 160 -25.27 9.67 -4.29
C ARG A 160 -25.18 9.32 -2.80
N SER A 161 -26.03 8.43 -2.30
CA SER A 161 -26.03 8.03 -0.89
C SER A 161 -24.76 7.29 -0.51
N ASP A 162 -24.22 6.42 -1.36
CA ASP A 162 -22.98 5.68 -1.11
C ASP A 162 -21.76 6.60 -1.24
N ALA A 163 -21.77 7.54 -2.19
CA ALA A 163 -20.73 8.55 -2.28
C ALA A 163 -20.67 9.42 -1.00
N VAL A 164 -21.80 9.93 -0.54
CA VAL A 164 -21.87 10.72 0.72
C VAL A 164 -21.45 9.89 1.92
N PHE A 165 -21.88 8.61 1.98
CA PHE A 165 -21.45 7.70 3.03
C PHE A 165 -19.92 7.57 3.05
N ASN A 166 -19.29 7.26 1.93
CA ASN A 166 -17.84 7.07 1.86
C ASN A 166 -17.06 8.36 2.16
N MET A 167 -17.50 9.52 1.67
CA MET A 167 -16.87 10.81 2.03
C MET A 167 -16.83 11.02 3.55
N GLY A 168 -17.94 10.77 4.23
CA GLY A 168 -17.99 10.87 5.70
C GLY A 168 -17.08 9.86 6.38
N ARG A 169 -16.96 8.62 5.85
CA ARG A 169 -16.08 7.59 6.42
C ARG A 169 -14.60 7.90 6.24
N VAL A 170 -14.21 8.47 5.10
CA VAL A 170 -12.82 8.93 4.88
C VAL A 170 -12.41 9.99 5.91
N LEU A 171 -13.28 10.98 6.18
CA LEU A 171 -13.03 12.00 7.19
C LEU A 171 -12.92 11.41 8.60
N MET A 172 -13.82 10.48 8.97
CA MET A 172 -13.76 9.80 10.27
C MET A 172 -12.50 8.95 10.41
N LEU A 173 -12.06 8.29 9.34
CA LEU A 173 -10.83 7.50 9.35
C LEU A 173 -9.60 8.39 9.55
N ALA A 174 -9.48 9.47 8.79
CA ALA A 174 -8.36 10.40 8.90
C ALA A 174 -8.28 11.01 10.31
N GLU A 175 -9.40 11.48 10.85
CA GLU A 175 -9.45 12.07 12.19
C GLU A 175 -9.23 11.01 13.28
N GLY A 176 -9.76 9.81 13.10
CA GLY A 176 -9.53 8.67 14.01
C GLY A 176 -8.05 8.28 14.09
N LEU A 177 -7.32 8.29 12.97
CA LEU A 177 -5.88 8.06 12.94
C LEU A 177 -5.13 9.18 13.68
N ARG A 178 -5.50 10.44 13.42
CA ARG A 178 -4.86 11.61 14.03
C ARG A 178 -5.03 11.66 15.55
N LEU A 179 -6.21 11.26 16.06
CA LEU A 179 -6.54 11.31 17.49
C LEU A 179 -6.29 9.99 18.24
N GLY A 180 -6.09 8.87 17.55
CA GLY A 180 -6.11 7.55 18.16
C GLY A 180 -7.50 7.12 18.67
N ASP A 181 -8.58 7.74 18.16
CA ASP A 181 -9.94 7.47 18.60
C ASP A 181 -10.51 6.22 17.98
N ARG A 182 -10.64 5.14 18.77
CA ARG A 182 -11.16 3.83 18.32
C ARG A 182 -12.60 3.90 17.77
N ARG A 183 -13.44 4.84 18.24
CA ARG A 183 -14.82 4.99 17.74
C ARG A 183 -14.82 5.59 16.34
N LEU A 184 -14.01 6.63 16.12
CA LEU A 184 -13.86 7.23 14.80
C LEU A 184 -13.23 6.24 13.82
N LEU A 185 -12.23 5.47 14.23
CA LEU A 185 -11.63 4.41 13.42
C LEU A 185 -12.66 3.34 13.04
N ALA A 186 -13.46 2.86 13.98
CA ALA A 186 -14.50 1.86 13.73
C ALA A 186 -15.58 2.33 12.74
N LEU A 187 -15.95 3.60 12.82
CA LEU A 187 -16.82 4.22 11.81
C LEU A 187 -16.09 4.41 10.49
N GLY A 188 -14.85 4.86 10.54
CA GLY A 188 -14.05 5.28 9.40
C GLY A 188 -13.65 4.16 8.46
N VAL A 189 -13.56 2.90 8.89
CA VAL A 189 -13.19 1.77 8.00
C VAL A 189 -14.35 1.19 7.21
N GLN A 190 -15.58 1.64 7.46
CA GLN A 190 -16.76 1.19 6.73
C GLN A 190 -16.72 1.73 5.30
N ASP A 191 -17.12 0.92 4.36
CA ASP A 191 -17.07 1.22 2.92
C ASP A 191 -18.29 0.69 2.19
N ARG A 192 -18.74 1.41 1.17
CA ARG A 192 -19.82 1.00 0.27
C ARG A 192 -19.42 1.02 -1.21
N LEU A 193 -18.14 1.28 -1.51
CA LEU A 193 -17.69 1.39 -2.89
C LEU A 193 -17.04 0.12 -3.41
N HIS A 194 -16.25 -0.58 -2.57
CA HIS A 194 -15.41 -1.64 -3.14
C HIS A 194 -15.24 -2.89 -2.27
N GLN A 195 -15.20 -2.76 -0.92
CA GLN A 195 -14.78 -3.88 -0.08
C GLN A 195 -15.76 -5.05 -0.14
N GLU A 196 -17.07 -4.79 -0.08
CA GLU A 196 -18.07 -5.85 -0.07
C GLU A 196 -18.04 -6.67 -1.36
N THR A 197 -18.00 -6.01 -2.53
CA THR A 197 -17.86 -6.69 -3.84
C THR A 197 -16.59 -7.54 -3.92
N ARG A 198 -15.48 -7.03 -3.38
CA ARG A 198 -14.21 -7.78 -3.35
C ARG A 198 -14.24 -8.95 -2.38
N PHE A 199 -14.90 -8.80 -1.23
CA PHE A 199 -15.09 -9.89 -0.27
C PHE A 199 -16.01 -11.01 -0.79
N GLU A 200 -16.98 -10.72 -1.66
CA GLU A 200 -17.76 -11.75 -2.33
C GLU A 200 -16.87 -12.68 -3.16
N ALA A 201 -15.85 -12.12 -3.81
CA ALA A 201 -14.87 -12.89 -4.56
C ALA A 201 -13.77 -13.53 -3.69
N ALA A 202 -13.66 -13.12 -2.43
CA ALA A 202 -12.65 -13.59 -1.48
C ALA A 202 -13.28 -13.85 -0.09
N PRO A 203 -14.16 -14.85 0.04
CA PRO A 203 -14.90 -15.10 1.29
C PRO A 203 -14.00 -15.43 2.47
N ARG A 204 -12.83 -16.04 2.20
CA ARG A 204 -11.83 -16.29 3.25
C ARG A 204 -11.27 -14.98 3.83
N SER A 205 -11.00 -13.98 2.98
CA SER A 205 -10.57 -12.66 3.42
C SER A 205 -11.62 -11.97 4.32
N ARG A 206 -12.91 -12.11 3.97
CA ARG A 206 -13.99 -11.64 4.83
C ARG A 206 -13.97 -12.30 6.21
N ALA A 207 -13.86 -13.62 6.25
CA ALA A 207 -13.81 -14.38 7.50
C ALA A 207 -12.61 -13.97 8.38
N VAL A 208 -11.45 -13.73 7.77
CA VAL A 208 -10.24 -13.25 8.47
C VAL A 208 -10.41 -11.81 8.96
N ARG A 209 -10.99 -10.90 8.16
CA ARG A 209 -11.32 -9.54 8.59
C ARG A 209 -12.17 -9.55 9.86
N ASP A 210 -13.23 -10.36 9.87
CA ASP A 210 -14.14 -10.47 11.01
C ASP A 210 -13.45 -11.14 12.23
N ALA A 211 -12.57 -12.10 11.99
CA ALA A 211 -11.76 -12.72 13.03
C ALA A 211 -10.80 -11.72 13.69
N PHE A 212 -10.14 -10.86 12.94
CA PHE A 212 -9.29 -9.80 13.50
C PHE A 212 -10.04 -8.93 14.50
N VAL A 213 -11.23 -8.44 14.13
CA VAL A 213 -12.05 -7.60 15.01
C VAL A 213 -12.46 -8.36 16.29
N ARG A 214 -12.93 -9.63 16.14
CA ARG A 214 -13.29 -10.47 17.30
C ARG A 214 -12.13 -10.77 18.23
N ASN A 215 -10.90 -10.73 17.73
CA ASN A 215 -9.69 -11.03 18.51
C ASN A 215 -8.97 -9.78 19.04
N GLY A 216 -9.58 -8.60 18.94
CA GLY A 216 -9.10 -7.40 19.60
C GLY A 216 -8.35 -6.41 18.70
N ALA A 217 -8.37 -6.59 17.39
CA ALA A 217 -7.92 -5.52 16.49
C ALA A 217 -8.75 -4.25 16.70
N VAL A 218 -8.12 -3.09 16.61
CA VAL A 218 -8.82 -1.80 16.68
C VAL A 218 -9.83 -1.71 15.55
N VAL A 219 -9.39 -2.00 14.34
CA VAL A 219 -10.20 -2.13 13.13
C VAL A 219 -9.51 -3.06 12.13
N SER A 220 -10.25 -3.54 11.12
CA SER A 220 -9.71 -4.37 10.05
C SER A 220 -10.40 -4.09 8.73
N TRP A 221 -9.66 -4.19 7.62
CA TRP A 221 -10.14 -3.94 6.26
C TRP A 221 -9.40 -4.79 5.21
N LEU A 222 -9.96 -4.84 4.00
CA LEU A 222 -9.27 -5.45 2.86
C LEU A 222 -8.09 -4.58 2.43
N SER A 223 -6.90 -5.14 2.36
CA SER A 223 -5.70 -4.41 1.95
C SER A 223 -5.65 -4.22 0.43
N GLY A 224 -5.75 -2.98 -0.02
CA GLY A 224 -5.74 -2.63 -1.44
C GLY A 224 -6.80 -3.39 -2.24
N SER A 225 -6.40 -4.03 -3.33
CA SER A 225 -7.27 -4.88 -4.14
C SER A 225 -7.56 -6.25 -3.51
N GLY A 226 -6.94 -6.55 -2.37
CA GLY A 226 -6.95 -7.86 -1.72
C GLY A 226 -5.99 -8.85 -2.40
N PRO A 227 -6.03 -10.14 -2.03
CA PRO A 227 -6.89 -10.74 -1.01
C PRO A 227 -6.40 -10.58 0.44
N SER A 228 -5.27 -9.91 0.69
CA SER A 228 -4.77 -9.68 2.04
C SER A 228 -5.73 -8.83 2.88
N VAL A 229 -5.68 -9.04 4.17
CA VAL A 229 -6.47 -8.32 5.17
C VAL A 229 -5.53 -7.65 6.15
N ALA A 230 -5.68 -6.35 6.34
CA ALA A 230 -4.95 -5.58 7.32
C ALA A 230 -5.81 -5.29 8.55
N ALA A 231 -5.19 -5.31 9.71
CA ALA A 231 -5.78 -4.98 10.98
C ALA A 231 -4.90 -3.97 11.72
N LEU A 232 -5.49 -2.89 12.18
CA LEU A 232 -4.83 -1.89 13.00
C LEU A 232 -4.81 -2.35 14.45
N SER A 233 -3.65 -2.22 15.08
CA SER A 233 -3.39 -2.52 16.48
C SER A 233 -2.49 -1.45 17.08
N THR A 234 -2.24 -1.49 18.38
CA THR A 234 -1.15 -0.75 19.00
C THR A 234 0.11 -1.62 19.08
N VAL A 235 1.25 -1.00 19.37
CA VAL A 235 2.52 -1.72 19.57
C VAL A 235 2.38 -2.76 20.68
N GLU A 236 1.70 -2.41 21.79
CA GLU A 236 1.51 -3.30 22.94
C GLU A 236 0.61 -4.50 22.63
N GLU A 237 -0.40 -4.32 21.77
CA GLU A 237 -1.42 -5.33 21.48
C GLU A 237 -1.08 -6.23 20.29
N SER A 238 -0.16 -5.80 19.40
CA SER A 238 0.07 -6.45 18.11
C SER A 238 0.55 -7.90 18.23
N ALA A 239 1.52 -8.16 19.11
CA ALA A 239 2.08 -9.50 19.31
C ALA A 239 1.03 -10.49 19.80
N GLU A 240 0.14 -10.06 20.69
CA GLU A 240 -0.97 -10.87 21.19
C GLU A 240 -2.01 -11.13 20.10
N LEU A 241 -2.33 -10.11 19.31
CA LEU A 241 -3.22 -10.25 18.17
C LEU A 241 -2.68 -11.27 17.15
N VAL A 242 -1.39 -11.19 16.81
CA VAL A 242 -0.73 -12.19 15.95
C VAL A 242 -0.86 -13.60 16.52
N ARG A 243 -0.62 -13.77 17.83
CA ARG A 243 -0.69 -15.08 18.49
C ARG A 243 -2.10 -15.67 18.40
N ARG A 244 -3.14 -14.88 18.71
CA ARG A 244 -4.55 -15.30 18.61
C ARG A 244 -4.95 -15.65 17.19
N MET A 245 -4.53 -14.85 16.24
CA MET A 245 -4.88 -15.07 14.84
C MET A 245 -4.18 -16.31 14.25
N ARG A 246 -2.93 -16.60 14.63
CA ARG A 246 -2.22 -17.81 14.17
C ARG A 246 -2.95 -19.11 14.55
N SER A 247 -3.66 -19.15 15.67
CA SER A 247 -4.45 -20.33 16.04
C SER A 247 -5.72 -20.52 15.21
N MET A 248 -6.13 -19.48 14.45
CA MET A 248 -7.36 -19.47 13.64
C MET A 248 -7.09 -19.57 12.15
N VAL A 249 -5.85 -19.39 11.73
CA VAL A 249 -5.40 -19.47 10.33
C VAL A 249 -4.55 -20.73 10.20
N GLU A 250 -4.97 -21.66 9.34
CA GLU A 250 -4.21 -22.88 9.08
C GLU A 250 -2.85 -22.55 8.47
N GLU A 251 -1.84 -23.37 8.75
CA GLU A 251 -0.44 -23.15 8.35
C GLU A 251 -0.26 -22.95 6.83
N ASN A 252 -1.12 -23.58 6.02
CA ASN A 252 -1.10 -23.49 4.56
C ASN A 252 -1.98 -22.39 3.96
N ASP A 253 -2.73 -21.65 4.78
CA ASP A 253 -3.71 -20.66 4.35
C ASP A 253 -3.11 -19.26 4.12
N GLY A 254 -1.87 -19.06 4.54
CA GLY A 254 -1.16 -17.80 4.41
C GLY A 254 -0.20 -17.51 5.56
N ARG A 255 0.33 -16.31 5.58
CA ARG A 255 1.24 -15.86 6.64
C ARG A 255 0.77 -14.58 7.30
N MET A 256 1.11 -14.42 8.60
CA MET A 256 0.90 -13.19 9.35
C MET A 256 2.17 -12.34 9.32
N LEU A 257 2.00 -11.05 9.04
CA LEU A 257 3.05 -10.04 9.15
C LEU A 257 2.65 -9.05 10.26
N ASP A 258 3.60 -8.63 11.08
CA ASP A 258 3.45 -7.55 12.06
C ASP A 258 4.36 -6.40 11.63
N LEU A 259 3.78 -5.31 11.14
CA LEU A 259 4.46 -4.25 10.41
C LEU A 259 4.26 -2.90 11.08
N GLY A 260 5.34 -2.12 11.17
CA GLY A 260 5.26 -0.69 11.48
C GLY A 260 4.84 0.13 10.25
N ILE A 261 4.36 1.34 10.50
CA ILE A 261 4.19 2.35 9.46
C ILE A 261 5.58 2.90 9.10
N ASP A 262 5.96 2.84 7.83
CA ASP A 262 7.19 3.46 7.36
C ASP A 262 6.96 4.94 7.06
N VAL A 263 7.47 5.82 7.91
CA VAL A 263 7.32 7.27 7.77
C VAL A 263 8.35 7.89 6.81
N GLY A 264 9.36 7.14 6.38
CA GLY A 264 10.47 7.65 5.57
C GLY A 264 10.21 7.68 4.08
N GLY A 265 9.31 6.84 3.58
CA GLY A 265 9.04 6.70 2.15
C GLY A 265 10.25 6.24 1.33
N ALA A 266 10.27 6.64 0.05
CA ALA A 266 11.38 6.32 -0.84
C ALA A 266 12.65 7.06 -0.41
N ARG A 267 13.75 6.30 -0.32
CA ARG A 267 15.05 6.80 0.12
C ARG A 267 16.19 5.96 -0.41
N GLN A 268 17.38 6.54 -0.41
CA GLN A 268 18.62 5.80 -0.66
C GLN A 268 18.80 4.72 0.42
N ALA A 269 19.10 3.49 -0.01
CA ALA A 269 19.47 2.43 0.91
C ALA A 269 20.89 2.69 1.47
N THR A 270 21.06 2.51 2.76
CA THR A 270 22.35 2.56 3.45
C THR A 270 23.09 1.24 3.31
#